data_9ca3a9dd36d0c340d757677772bb9dd7
#
_entry.id   9ca3a9dd36d0c340d757677772bb9dd7
#
_cell.length_a   1.000
_cell.length_b   1.000
_cell.length_c   1.000
_cell.angle_alpha   90.00
_cell.angle_beta   90.00
_cell.angle_gamma   90.00
#
_symmetry.space_group_name_H-M   'P 1'
#
loop_
_entity.id
_entity.type
_entity.pdbx_description
1 polymer ?
#
loop_
_entity_poly.entity_id
_entity_poly.type
_entity_poly.pdbx_seq_one_letter_code
_entity_poly.pdbx_strand_id
1 'polypeptide(L)'
;MDLRDQRGIETEVYQPAEDSELLAEAACGYLDKHGRDGPEATILEVGTGSGYVANRVADETAARVIASDLNPHAVRQARTEGVETVRADLVSPFADDTFDAVLFNPPYLPTEPENEWDDWMEHALSGGEDGRAVIDRFLASVGRVLAPDGVVYLLVSSLTGVDEVVERAGEEGFSAVAIADESFPFETLTVLELHC
;
A
#
# COMPACT_ATOMS: atom_id res chain seq x y z
N MET A 1 21.17 -24.33 10.32
CA MET A 1 20.64 -23.99 9.00
C MET A 1 19.42 -23.15 9.28
N ASP A 2 19.57 -21.83 9.13
CA ASP A 2 18.58 -20.84 9.49
C ASP A 2 17.41 -20.89 8.49
N LEU A 3 16.18 -20.64 8.93
CA LEU A 3 15.00 -20.58 8.05
C LEU A 3 15.13 -19.51 6.94
N ARG A 4 16.03 -18.54 7.13
CA ARG A 4 16.45 -17.53 6.14
C ARG A 4 17.13 -18.17 4.91
N ASP A 5 18.02 -19.16 5.15
CA ASP A 5 18.72 -19.88 4.07
C ASP A 5 17.77 -20.70 3.18
N GLN A 6 16.58 -21.08 3.70
CA GLN A 6 15.60 -21.87 2.98
C GLN A 6 14.68 -21.06 2.08
N ARG A 7 14.53 -19.73 2.32
CA ARG A 7 13.64 -18.86 1.55
C ARG A 7 14.35 -17.94 0.55
N GLY A 8 15.69 -17.95 0.50
CA GLY A 8 16.46 -17.12 -0.45
C GLY A 8 16.31 -15.60 -0.25
N ILE A 9 15.86 -15.16 0.93
CA ILE A 9 15.58 -13.76 1.20
C ILE A 9 16.84 -13.09 1.75
N GLU A 10 17.73 -12.66 0.85
CA GLU A 10 18.87 -11.77 1.18
C GLU A 10 18.55 -10.29 0.93
N THR A 11 17.27 -9.92 0.75
CA THR A 11 16.90 -8.55 0.38
C THR A 11 16.34 -7.78 1.58
N GLU A 12 16.83 -6.55 1.78
CA GLU A 12 16.31 -5.60 2.78
C GLU A 12 15.02 -4.90 2.31
N VAL A 13 14.49 -5.28 1.14
CA VAL A 13 13.34 -4.67 0.48
C VAL A 13 12.40 -5.75 -0.02
N TYR A 14 11.10 -5.59 0.27
CA TYR A 14 10.05 -6.46 -0.25
C TYR A 14 10.04 -6.42 -1.78
N GLN A 15 10.05 -7.61 -2.40
CA GLN A 15 10.02 -7.73 -3.85
C GLN A 15 8.57 -7.92 -4.33
N PRO A 16 8.23 -7.47 -5.56
CA PRO A 16 6.88 -7.59 -6.09
C PRO A 16 6.40 -9.04 -6.09
N ALA A 17 5.16 -9.23 -5.68
CA ALA A 17 4.46 -10.49 -5.71
C ALA A 17 3.04 -10.28 -6.24
N GLU A 18 2.21 -11.29 -6.14
CA GLU A 18 0.83 -11.27 -6.63
C GLU A 18 0.00 -10.12 -6.04
N ASP A 19 0.25 -9.75 -4.79
CA ASP A 19 -0.38 -8.61 -4.11
C ASP A 19 -0.07 -7.28 -4.79
N SER A 20 1.19 -7.07 -5.16
CA SER A 20 1.63 -5.87 -5.86
C SER A 20 1.03 -5.78 -7.28
N GLU A 21 0.94 -6.93 -7.97
CA GLU A 21 0.33 -7.00 -9.31
C GLU A 21 -1.15 -6.68 -9.24
N LEU A 22 -1.90 -7.31 -8.32
CA LEU A 22 -3.33 -7.08 -8.13
C LEU A 22 -3.65 -5.61 -7.83
N LEU A 23 -2.89 -4.98 -6.90
CA LEU A 23 -3.08 -3.56 -6.57
C LEU A 23 -2.81 -2.66 -7.76
N ALA A 24 -1.70 -2.88 -8.49
CA ALA A 24 -1.34 -2.06 -9.64
C ALA A 24 -2.37 -2.15 -10.76
N GLU A 25 -2.83 -3.36 -11.12
CA GLU A 25 -3.82 -3.59 -12.15
C GLU A 25 -5.18 -2.95 -11.79
N ALA A 26 -5.65 -3.16 -10.56
CA ALA A 26 -6.88 -2.56 -10.08
C ALA A 26 -6.81 -1.03 -10.07
N ALA A 27 -5.71 -0.46 -9.54
CA ALA A 27 -5.53 0.99 -9.49
C ALA A 27 -5.52 1.62 -10.88
N CYS A 28 -4.73 1.11 -11.83
CA CYS A 28 -4.66 1.66 -13.18
C CYS A 28 -6.04 1.65 -13.86
N GLY A 29 -6.77 0.53 -13.79
CA GLY A 29 -8.10 0.41 -14.40
C GLY A 29 -9.14 1.37 -13.80
N TYR A 30 -9.08 1.62 -12.49
CA TYR A 30 -10.03 2.52 -11.82
C TYR A 30 -9.61 3.99 -11.89
N LEU A 31 -8.31 4.32 -11.93
CA LEU A 31 -7.82 5.67 -12.20
C LEU A 31 -8.32 6.18 -13.55
N ASP A 32 -8.19 5.37 -14.63
CA ASP A 32 -8.73 5.67 -15.95
C ASP A 32 -10.26 5.86 -15.91
N LYS A 33 -10.96 4.90 -15.32
CA LYS A 33 -12.42 4.94 -15.20
C LYS A 33 -12.96 6.20 -14.51
N HIS A 34 -12.21 6.72 -13.54
CA HIS A 34 -12.58 7.91 -12.78
C HIS A 34 -11.93 9.21 -13.30
N GLY A 35 -11.15 9.14 -14.38
CA GLY A 35 -10.48 10.29 -14.97
C GLY A 35 -9.38 10.88 -14.09
N ARG A 36 -8.72 10.05 -13.29
CA ARG A 36 -7.59 10.42 -12.41
C ARG A 36 -6.24 9.96 -12.94
N ASP A 37 -6.19 9.62 -14.21
CA ASP A 37 -5.00 9.17 -14.96
C ASP A 37 -4.31 10.29 -15.72
N GLY A 38 -4.87 11.51 -15.68
CA GLY A 38 -4.41 12.69 -16.43
C GLY A 38 -3.25 13.44 -15.78
N PRO A 39 -2.62 14.39 -16.52
CA PRO A 39 -1.41 15.11 -16.07
C PRO A 39 -1.63 16.08 -14.90
N GLU A 40 -2.87 16.40 -14.56
CA GLU A 40 -3.23 17.24 -13.41
C GLU A 40 -3.36 16.41 -12.11
N ALA A 41 -3.50 15.09 -12.25
CA ALA A 41 -3.66 14.20 -11.08
C ALA A 41 -2.32 13.95 -10.38
N THR A 42 -2.38 13.90 -9.05
CA THR A 42 -1.23 13.55 -8.20
C THR A 42 -1.58 12.30 -7.37
N ILE A 43 -0.77 11.26 -7.52
CA ILE A 43 -0.98 9.96 -6.91
C ILE A 43 0.14 9.66 -5.92
N LEU A 44 -0.20 9.14 -4.75
CA LEU A 44 0.76 8.67 -3.75
C LEU A 44 0.69 7.15 -3.63
N GLU A 45 1.84 6.47 -3.69
CA GLU A 45 2.00 5.12 -3.17
C GLU A 45 2.66 5.15 -1.81
N VAL A 46 2.03 4.54 -0.79
CA VAL A 46 2.57 4.38 0.56
C VAL A 46 3.16 2.98 0.69
N GLY A 47 4.34 2.86 1.30
CA GLY A 47 5.02 1.57 1.47
C GLY A 47 5.48 0.97 0.15
N THR A 48 6.16 1.77 -0.68
CA THR A 48 6.45 1.40 -2.09
C THR A 48 7.37 0.18 -2.26
N GLY A 49 8.11 -0.21 -1.24
CA GLY A 49 9.05 -1.33 -1.32
C GLY A 49 10.03 -1.18 -2.48
N SER A 50 9.91 -2.06 -3.47
CA SER A 50 10.75 -2.05 -4.68
C SER A 50 10.46 -0.89 -5.64
N GLY A 51 9.31 -0.21 -5.52
CA GLY A 51 8.84 0.80 -6.48
C GLY A 51 7.95 0.26 -7.60
N TYR A 52 7.59 -1.02 -7.54
CA TYR A 52 6.87 -1.70 -8.63
C TYR A 52 5.51 -1.08 -8.94
N VAL A 53 4.65 -0.87 -7.93
CA VAL A 53 3.30 -0.32 -8.14
C VAL A 53 3.37 1.12 -8.65
N ALA A 54 4.22 1.96 -8.03
CA ALA A 54 4.40 3.34 -8.49
C ALA A 54 4.90 3.41 -9.93
N ASN A 55 5.86 2.56 -10.31
CA ASN A 55 6.35 2.49 -11.70
C ASN A 55 5.24 2.08 -12.68
N ARG A 56 4.46 1.04 -12.35
CA ARG A 56 3.35 0.59 -13.19
C ARG A 56 2.33 1.71 -13.40
N VAL A 57 1.95 2.40 -12.33
CA VAL A 57 1.00 3.53 -12.43
C VAL A 57 1.59 4.68 -13.25
N ALA A 58 2.87 5.02 -13.07
CA ALA A 58 3.54 6.07 -13.83
C ALA A 58 3.68 5.73 -15.33
N ASP A 59 3.87 4.45 -15.67
CA ASP A 59 3.96 3.99 -17.05
C ASP A 59 2.59 3.94 -17.75
N GLU A 60 1.52 3.67 -17.03
CA GLU A 60 0.16 3.50 -17.58
C GLU A 60 -0.69 4.77 -17.51
N THR A 61 -0.22 5.82 -16.81
CA THR A 61 -0.95 7.08 -16.64
C THR A 61 -0.10 8.29 -17.03
N ALA A 62 -0.74 9.45 -17.19
CA ALA A 62 -0.03 10.73 -17.33
C ALA A 62 0.07 11.48 -15.98
N ALA A 63 -0.42 10.88 -14.89
CA ALA A 63 -0.43 11.48 -13.57
C ALA A 63 0.98 11.62 -12.98
N ARG A 64 1.15 12.57 -12.06
CA ARG A 64 2.35 12.64 -11.24
C ARG A 64 2.28 11.59 -10.15
N VAL A 65 3.19 10.63 -10.14
CA VAL A 65 3.27 9.58 -9.12
C VAL A 65 4.40 9.88 -8.15
N ILE A 66 4.07 9.90 -6.86
CA ILE A 66 5.02 10.02 -5.75
C ILE A 66 4.92 8.74 -4.94
N ALA A 67 6.06 8.19 -4.54
CA ALA A 67 6.12 7.03 -3.67
C ALA A 67 6.69 7.39 -2.30
N SER A 68 6.29 6.66 -1.26
CA SER A 68 6.87 6.80 0.07
C SER A 68 7.17 5.46 0.71
N ASP A 69 8.19 5.41 1.56
CA ASP A 69 8.50 4.26 2.38
C ASP A 69 9.23 4.67 3.66
N LEU A 70 9.04 3.94 4.75
CA LEU A 70 9.78 4.11 5.98
C LEU A 70 11.21 3.58 5.86
N ASN A 71 11.37 2.49 5.09
CA ASN A 71 12.63 1.81 4.84
C ASN A 71 13.54 2.63 3.91
N PRO A 72 14.73 3.08 4.36
CA PRO A 72 15.63 3.85 3.50
C PRO A 72 16.22 3.05 2.34
N HIS A 73 16.22 1.72 2.40
CA HIS A 73 16.68 0.86 1.30
C HIS A 73 15.64 0.81 0.19
N ALA A 74 14.35 0.71 0.53
CA ALA A 74 13.24 0.80 -0.40
C ALA A 74 13.23 2.17 -1.12
N VAL A 75 13.35 3.26 -0.38
CA VAL A 75 13.46 4.63 -0.95
C VAL A 75 14.60 4.74 -1.96
N ARG A 76 15.77 4.15 -1.67
CA ARG A 76 16.91 4.17 -2.61
C ARG A 76 16.64 3.33 -3.85
N GLN A 77 16.06 2.13 -3.68
CA GLN A 77 15.74 1.23 -4.78
C GLN A 77 14.73 1.87 -5.72
N ALA A 78 13.59 2.34 -5.21
CA ALA A 78 12.54 2.98 -6.01
C ALA A 78 13.08 4.21 -6.80
N ARG A 79 13.96 5.02 -6.19
CA ARG A 79 14.63 6.13 -6.91
C ARG A 79 15.53 5.65 -8.05
N THR A 80 16.19 4.52 -7.89
CA THR A 80 17.04 3.95 -8.95
C THR A 80 16.20 3.50 -10.15
N GLU A 81 14.97 3.05 -9.88
CA GLU A 81 13.97 2.71 -10.91
C GLU A 81 13.26 3.95 -11.51
N GLY A 82 13.61 5.16 -11.07
CA GLY A 82 13.11 6.42 -11.65
C GLY A 82 11.88 7.01 -10.95
N VAL A 83 11.42 6.42 -9.82
CA VAL A 83 10.26 6.92 -9.08
C VAL A 83 10.63 8.13 -8.20
N GLU A 84 9.80 9.17 -8.22
CA GLU A 84 9.88 10.27 -7.25
C GLU A 84 9.52 9.74 -5.85
N THR A 85 10.51 9.58 -4.96
CA THR A 85 10.31 8.87 -3.70
C THR A 85 10.72 9.71 -2.48
N VAL A 86 9.92 9.66 -1.42
CA VAL A 86 10.12 10.34 -0.14
C VAL A 86 10.25 9.31 0.98
N ARG A 87 11.20 9.49 1.91
CA ARG A 87 11.21 8.68 3.13
C ARG A 87 10.17 9.23 4.11
N ALA A 88 9.19 8.39 4.46
CA ALA A 88 8.07 8.80 5.31
C ALA A 88 7.53 7.64 6.16
N ASP A 89 7.01 7.96 7.34
CA ASP A 89 6.11 7.08 8.09
C ASP A 89 4.68 7.39 7.65
N LEU A 90 4.11 6.49 6.85
CA LEU A 90 2.80 6.63 6.21
C LEU A 90 2.70 7.98 5.47
N VAL A 91 1.66 8.75 5.78
CA VAL A 91 1.37 10.04 5.12
C VAL A 91 1.85 11.26 5.91
N SER A 92 2.68 11.07 6.95
CA SER A 92 3.02 12.11 7.93
C SER A 92 3.62 13.40 7.34
N PRO A 93 4.53 13.39 6.32
CA PRO A 93 5.16 14.61 5.83
C PRO A 93 4.36 15.35 4.76
N PHE A 94 3.28 14.78 4.26
CA PHE A 94 2.53 15.35 3.16
C PHE A 94 1.53 16.40 3.64
N ALA A 95 1.28 17.40 2.82
CA ALA A 95 0.31 18.44 3.09
C ALA A 95 -1.14 17.92 2.95
N ASP A 96 -2.08 18.66 3.54
CA ASP A 96 -3.51 18.39 3.42
C ASP A 96 -3.97 18.57 1.97
N ASP A 97 -5.05 17.90 1.59
CA ASP A 97 -5.75 18.07 0.30
C ASP A 97 -4.82 17.97 -0.93
N THR A 98 -3.88 17.01 -0.93
CA THR A 98 -2.81 16.96 -1.93
C THR A 98 -3.03 15.89 -3.02
N PHE A 99 -3.57 14.73 -2.67
CA PHE A 99 -3.56 13.56 -3.55
C PHE A 99 -4.95 13.22 -4.08
N ASP A 100 -5.05 13.05 -5.40
CA ASP A 100 -6.27 12.56 -6.07
C ASP A 100 -6.48 11.06 -5.83
N ALA A 101 -5.40 10.33 -5.62
CA ALA A 101 -5.45 8.94 -5.22
C ALA A 101 -4.27 8.57 -4.30
N VAL A 102 -4.52 7.67 -3.35
CA VAL A 102 -3.50 7.06 -2.49
C VAL A 102 -3.59 5.54 -2.62
N LEU A 103 -2.48 4.89 -2.94
CA LEU A 103 -2.36 3.44 -3.05
C LEU A 103 -1.60 2.90 -1.85
N PHE A 104 -2.04 1.78 -1.31
CA PHE A 104 -1.34 1.13 -0.21
C PHE A 104 -1.48 -0.39 -0.23
N ASN A 105 -0.34 -1.07 -0.32
CA ASN A 105 -0.19 -2.48 0.00
C ASN A 105 0.46 -2.57 1.39
N PRO A 106 -0.30 -2.67 2.48
CA PRO A 106 0.24 -2.64 3.83
C PRO A 106 0.93 -3.95 4.20
N PRO A 107 1.84 -3.95 5.20
CA PRO A 107 2.18 -5.18 5.90
C PRO A 107 0.93 -5.70 6.61
N TYR A 108 0.56 -6.94 6.32
CA TYR A 108 -0.71 -7.54 6.77
C TYR A 108 -0.57 -8.91 7.45
N LEU A 109 0.63 -9.46 7.57
CA LEU A 109 0.80 -10.75 8.22
C LEU A 109 0.65 -10.61 9.74
N PRO A 110 -0.25 -11.38 10.37
CA PRO A 110 -0.32 -11.45 11.82
C PRO A 110 1.00 -11.99 12.38
N THR A 111 1.60 -11.26 13.32
CA THR A 111 2.89 -11.61 13.91
C THR A 111 2.79 -11.50 15.43
N GLU A 112 3.15 -12.60 16.15
CA GLU A 112 3.22 -12.57 17.61
C GLU A 112 4.41 -11.70 18.07
N PRO A 113 4.25 -10.86 19.12
CA PRO A 113 5.30 -9.94 19.59
C PRO A 113 6.62 -10.64 19.96
N GLU A 114 6.58 -11.92 20.34
CA GLU A 114 7.75 -12.74 20.68
C GLU A 114 8.58 -13.13 19.43
N ASN A 115 7.99 -13.01 18.25
CA ASN A 115 8.57 -13.38 16.97
C ASN A 115 8.96 -12.16 16.12
N GLU A 116 8.75 -10.93 16.61
CA GLU A 116 9.18 -9.71 15.93
C GLU A 116 10.70 -9.58 15.96
N TRP A 117 11.28 -9.56 14.78
CA TRP A 117 12.70 -9.32 14.55
C TRP A 117 12.88 -7.86 14.16
N ASP A 118 13.91 -7.20 14.67
CA ASP A 118 14.20 -5.79 14.36
C ASP A 118 14.95 -5.67 13.02
N ASP A 119 14.29 -6.08 11.91
CA ASP A 119 14.82 -5.91 10.57
C ASP A 119 13.76 -5.35 9.59
N TRP A 120 14.22 -4.79 8.46
CA TRP A 120 13.35 -4.11 7.50
C TRP A 120 12.38 -5.05 6.78
N MET A 121 12.73 -6.33 6.63
CA MET A 121 11.83 -7.30 6.02
C MET A 121 10.67 -7.64 6.96
N GLU A 122 10.92 -7.76 8.26
CA GLU A 122 9.87 -7.94 9.25
C GLU A 122 8.90 -6.74 9.24
N HIS A 123 9.43 -5.51 9.25
CA HIS A 123 8.59 -4.31 9.13
C HIS A 123 7.77 -4.24 7.85
N ALA A 124 8.23 -4.85 6.76
CA ALA A 124 7.51 -4.91 5.49
C ALA A 124 6.41 -5.98 5.45
N LEU A 125 6.42 -6.92 6.39
CA LEU A 125 5.48 -8.05 6.42
C LEU A 125 4.54 -8.03 7.63
N SER A 126 5.03 -7.58 8.80
CA SER A 126 4.29 -7.62 10.05
C SER A 126 3.23 -6.54 10.13
N GLY A 127 1.98 -6.96 10.22
CA GLY A 127 0.83 -6.10 10.55
C GLY A 127 0.50 -6.06 12.05
N GLY A 128 1.38 -6.60 12.91
CA GLY A 128 1.12 -6.76 14.34
C GLY A 128 0.27 -7.99 14.66
N GLU A 129 -0.21 -8.10 15.89
CA GLU A 129 -0.87 -9.30 16.42
C GLU A 129 -2.05 -9.79 15.56
N ASP A 130 -2.85 -8.89 15.02
CA ASP A 130 -4.03 -9.19 14.20
C ASP A 130 -3.86 -8.79 12.70
N GLY A 131 -2.67 -8.37 12.30
CA GLY A 131 -2.36 -7.95 10.93
C GLY A 131 -2.86 -6.55 10.57
N ARG A 132 -3.49 -5.80 11.50
CA ARG A 132 -4.15 -4.51 11.21
C ARG A 132 -3.45 -3.27 11.78
N ALA A 133 -2.44 -3.43 12.62
CA ALA A 133 -1.85 -2.30 13.34
C ALA A 133 -1.38 -1.14 12.41
N VAL A 134 -0.84 -1.46 11.23
CA VAL A 134 -0.41 -0.45 10.25
C VAL A 134 -1.60 0.09 9.46
N ILE A 135 -2.54 -0.77 9.09
CA ILE A 135 -3.79 -0.39 8.40
C ILE A 135 -4.58 0.62 9.23
N ASP A 136 -4.75 0.37 10.54
CA ASP A 136 -5.49 1.25 11.45
C ASP A 136 -4.86 2.65 11.54
N ARG A 137 -3.52 2.71 11.65
CA ARG A 137 -2.77 3.98 11.64
C ARG A 137 -2.89 4.73 10.30
N PHE A 138 -2.89 4.00 9.21
CA PHE A 138 -3.06 4.56 7.88
C PHE A 138 -4.46 5.15 7.71
N LEU A 139 -5.52 4.40 8.00
CA LEU A 139 -6.91 4.85 7.89
C LEU A 139 -7.17 6.11 8.73
N ALA A 140 -6.64 6.16 9.95
CA ALA A 140 -6.75 7.33 10.84
C ALA A 140 -6.08 8.60 10.31
N SER A 141 -5.22 8.50 9.29
CA SER A 141 -4.42 9.65 8.82
C SER A 141 -4.59 9.97 7.33
N VAL A 142 -4.98 9.02 6.50
CA VAL A 142 -4.98 9.17 5.04
C VAL A 142 -6.01 10.19 4.55
N GLY A 143 -7.18 10.29 5.20
CA GLY A 143 -8.23 11.25 4.81
C GLY A 143 -7.75 12.69 4.76
N ARG A 144 -6.78 13.06 5.62
CA ARG A 144 -6.21 14.40 5.65
C ARG A 144 -5.51 14.82 4.36
N VAL A 145 -4.82 13.87 3.72
CA VAL A 145 -3.99 14.17 2.53
C VAL A 145 -4.73 14.00 1.21
N LEU A 146 -5.95 13.46 1.23
CA LEU A 146 -6.78 13.33 0.03
C LEU A 146 -7.29 14.70 -0.41
N ALA A 147 -7.16 14.99 -1.70
CA ALA A 147 -7.84 16.10 -2.33
C ALA A 147 -9.38 15.92 -2.25
N PRO A 148 -10.17 16.98 -2.43
CA PRO A 148 -11.62 16.83 -2.57
C PRO A 148 -11.96 15.78 -3.63
N ASP A 149 -12.84 14.83 -3.28
CA ASP A 149 -13.18 13.65 -4.11
C ASP A 149 -12.02 12.65 -4.32
N GLY A 150 -10.92 12.77 -3.59
CA GLY A 150 -9.80 11.83 -3.62
C GLY A 150 -10.21 10.43 -3.17
N VAL A 151 -9.44 9.42 -3.58
CA VAL A 151 -9.75 8.00 -3.38
C VAL A 151 -8.55 7.25 -2.79
N VAL A 152 -8.81 6.20 -2.01
CA VAL A 152 -7.77 5.26 -1.56
C VAL A 152 -7.99 3.91 -2.23
N TYR A 153 -6.92 3.31 -2.75
CA TYR A 153 -6.87 1.91 -3.17
C TYR A 153 -6.04 1.14 -2.13
N LEU A 154 -6.72 0.36 -1.31
CA LEU A 154 -6.14 -0.39 -0.19
C LEU A 154 -6.22 -1.89 -0.46
N LEU A 155 -5.06 -2.55 -0.50
CA LEU A 155 -5.01 -4.01 -0.54
C LEU A 155 -5.22 -4.58 0.87
N VAL A 156 -6.08 -5.58 0.98
CA VAL A 156 -6.40 -6.26 2.24
C VAL A 156 -6.38 -7.77 2.02
N SER A 157 -5.74 -8.52 2.92
CA SER A 157 -5.80 -9.97 2.95
C SER A 157 -6.94 -10.47 3.82
N SER A 158 -7.54 -11.60 3.46
CA SER A 158 -8.50 -12.30 4.33
C SER A 158 -7.91 -12.74 5.68
N LEU A 159 -6.58 -12.77 5.79
CA LEU A 159 -5.87 -13.05 7.06
C LEU A 159 -6.04 -11.93 8.09
N THR A 160 -6.28 -10.70 7.62
CA THR A 160 -6.50 -9.53 8.49
C THR A 160 -7.97 -9.26 8.81
N GLY A 161 -8.89 -9.96 8.13
CA GLY A 161 -10.33 -9.73 8.22
C GLY A 161 -10.78 -8.50 7.41
N VAL A 162 -11.32 -8.75 6.22
CA VAL A 162 -11.77 -7.67 5.31
C VAL A 162 -12.92 -6.87 5.93
N ASP A 163 -13.86 -7.55 6.61
CA ASP A 163 -15.01 -6.90 7.24
C ASP A 163 -14.58 -5.95 8.37
N GLU A 164 -13.59 -6.33 9.16
CA GLU A 164 -13.03 -5.52 10.24
C GLU A 164 -12.31 -4.28 9.69
N VAL A 165 -11.60 -4.40 8.56
CA VAL A 165 -10.96 -3.27 7.88
C VAL A 165 -12.02 -2.31 7.32
N VAL A 166 -13.11 -2.83 6.72
CA VAL A 166 -14.23 -2.03 6.21
C VAL A 166 -14.94 -1.30 7.36
N GLU A 167 -15.18 -1.95 8.50
CA GLU A 167 -15.76 -1.32 9.67
C GLU A 167 -14.86 -0.20 10.19
N ARG A 168 -13.55 -0.45 10.29
CA ARG A 168 -12.56 0.55 10.73
C ARG A 168 -12.48 1.73 9.77
N ALA A 169 -12.52 1.50 8.46
CA ALA A 169 -12.59 2.58 7.46
C ALA A 169 -13.87 3.42 7.63
N GLY A 170 -15.01 2.78 7.92
CA GLY A 170 -16.27 3.45 8.21
C GLY A 170 -16.22 4.37 9.44
N GLU A 171 -15.49 3.96 10.49
CA GLU A 171 -15.27 4.80 11.70
C GLU A 171 -14.47 6.08 11.38
N GLU A 172 -13.58 6.03 10.38
CA GLU A 172 -12.81 7.18 9.89
C GLU A 172 -13.54 7.98 8.79
N GLY A 173 -14.79 7.62 8.47
CA GLY A 173 -15.64 8.35 7.54
C GLY A 173 -15.60 7.87 6.10
N PHE A 174 -14.90 6.75 5.82
CA PHE A 174 -14.85 6.19 4.47
C PHE A 174 -16.01 5.25 4.19
N SER A 175 -16.50 5.27 2.96
CA SER A 175 -17.27 4.18 2.36
C SER A 175 -16.32 3.28 1.56
N ALA A 176 -16.49 1.96 1.63
CA ALA A 176 -15.60 0.98 1.01
C ALA A 176 -16.34 0.14 -0.04
N VAL A 177 -15.69 -0.08 -1.18
CA VAL A 177 -16.17 -0.99 -2.25
C VAL A 177 -15.03 -1.92 -2.65
N ALA A 178 -15.27 -3.23 -2.65
CA ALA A 178 -14.33 -4.19 -3.22
C ALA A 178 -14.36 -4.09 -4.75
N ILE A 179 -13.20 -3.81 -5.36
CA ILE A 179 -13.07 -3.56 -6.80
C ILE A 179 -12.33 -4.67 -7.54
N ALA A 180 -11.51 -5.44 -6.84
CA ALA A 180 -10.81 -6.62 -7.36
C ALA A 180 -10.56 -7.61 -6.23
N ASP A 181 -10.53 -8.90 -6.56
CA ASP A 181 -10.12 -9.96 -5.65
C ASP A 181 -9.36 -11.07 -6.38
N GLU A 182 -8.43 -11.71 -5.68
CA GLU A 182 -7.71 -12.88 -6.13
C GLU A 182 -7.56 -13.88 -5.00
N SER A 183 -7.94 -15.15 -5.27
CA SER A 183 -7.96 -16.22 -4.27
C SER A 183 -6.76 -17.14 -4.44
N PHE A 184 -6.05 -17.36 -3.34
CA PHE A 184 -4.94 -18.30 -3.20
C PHE A 184 -5.34 -19.46 -2.26
N PRO A 185 -4.56 -20.54 -2.17
CA PRO A 185 -4.92 -21.70 -1.34
C PRO A 185 -5.17 -21.40 0.14
N PHE A 186 -4.55 -20.33 0.68
CA PHE A 186 -4.60 -20.00 2.12
C PHE A 186 -5.13 -18.60 2.41
N GLU A 187 -5.31 -17.76 1.39
CA GLU A 187 -5.80 -16.39 1.55
C GLU A 187 -6.54 -15.91 0.30
N THR A 188 -7.34 -14.87 0.48
CA THR A 188 -7.87 -14.07 -0.62
C THR A 188 -7.38 -12.64 -0.42
N LEU A 189 -6.80 -12.08 -1.47
CA LEU A 189 -6.43 -10.67 -1.53
C LEU A 189 -7.58 -9.87 -2.15
N THR A 190 -7.92 -8.75 -1.56
CA THR A 190 -8.99 -7.86 -2.02
C THR A 190 -8.46 -6.44 -2.12
N VAL A 191 -8.72 -5.76 -3.23
CA VAL A 191 -8.49 -4.31 -3.34
C VAL A 191 -9.77 -3.58 -3.02
N LEU A 192 -9.74 -2.76 -1.98
CA LEU A 192 -10.81 -1.87 -1.57
C LEU A 192 -10.59 -0.48 -2.17
N GLU A 193 -11.63 0.09 -2.78
CA GLU A 193 -11.71 1.50 -3.11
C GLU A 193 -12.45 2.21 -1.97
N LEU A 194 -11.79 3.21 -1.33
CA LEU A 194 -12.34 3.97 -0.23
C LEU A 194 -12.59 5.41 -0.65
N HIS A 195 -13.79 5.91 -0.33
CA HIS A 195 -14.22 7.30 -0.59
C HIS A 195 -14.63 7.99 0.72
N CYS A 196 -14.27 9.28 0.89
CA CYS A 196 -14.78 10.12 1.98
C CYS A 196 -16.23 10.52 1.75
#